data_f11ba10a26e138dee11e7a30ff99769e
#
_entry.id   f11ba10a26e138dee11e7a30ff99769e
#
_cell.length_a   1.000
_cell.length_b   1.000
_cell.length_c   1.000
_cell.angle_alpha   90.00
_cell.angle_beta   90.00
_cell.angle_gamma   90.00
#
_symmetry.space_group_name_H-M   'P 1'
#
loop_
_entity.id
_entity.type
_entity.pdbx_description
1 polymer ?
#
loop_
_entity_poly.entity_id
_entity_poly.type
_entity_poly.pdbx_seq_one_letter_code
_entity_poly.pdbx_strand_id
1 'polypeptide(L)'
;NVWFDGWCIPIYAKNTKAASYFINYMCMPENAILNMEEIGYVSVVADSTILAWANNEEIEATSDLTYFFGEGADSVHANHVFYPDAKVIERCALMHDCGDKTEDMLAMWSRVKGDNLSSGLVIFIIVVLVLIMVVVIIQAINRKRQRDMQRKKRNRRR
;
A
#
# COMPACT_ATOMS: atom_id res chain seq x y z
N ASN A 1 -0.31 -13.62 -14.10
CA ASN A 1 -1.49 -13.72 -13.24
C ASN A 1 -2.43 -12.55 -13.46
N VAL A 2 -3.68 -12.71 -13.04
CA VAL A 2 -4.69 -11.65 -12.98
C VAL A 2 -5.29 -11.62 -11.57
N TRP A 3 -5.67 -10.44 -11.10
CA TRP A 3 -6.29 -10.25 -9.78
C TRP A 3 -7.35 -9.17 -9.85
N PHE A 4 -8.17 -9.08 -8.84
CA PHE A 4 -9.19 -8.06 -8.68
C PHE A 4 -9.04 -7.40 -7.32
N ASP A 5 -8.94 -6.08 -7.31
CA ASP A 5 -9.05 -5.26 -6.11
C ASP A 5 -10.47 -4.74 -6.01
N GLY A 6 -11.05 -4.77 -4.84
CA GLY A 6 -12.45 -4.40 -4.66
C GLY A 6 -12.71 -3.61 -3.40
N TRP A 7 -13.61 -2.66 -3.49
CA TRP A 7 -14.14 -1.96 -2.33
C TRP A 7 -15.10 -2.87 -1.56
N CYS A 8 -14.96 -2.90 -0.24
CA CYS A 8 -15.90 -3.62 0.61
C CYS A 8 -16.39 -2.74 1.76
N ILE A 9 -17.63 -2.98 2.19
CA ILE A 9 -18.20 -2.34 3.36
C ILE A 9 -18.24 -3.38 4.47
N PRO A 10 -17.47 -3.19 5.58
CA PRO A 10 -17.49 -4.12 6.71
C PRO A 10 -18.90 -4.27 7.30
N ILE A 11 -19.22 -5.49 7.75
CA ILE A 11 -20.57 -5.83 8.26
C ILE A 11 -21.01 -4.95 9.45
N TYR A 12 -20.06 -4.45 10.24
CA TYR A 12 -20.34 -3.58 11.39
C TYR A 12 -20.14 -2.09 11.11
N ALA A 13 -20.02 -1.68 9.83
CA ALA A 13 -19.88 -0.28 9.48
C ALA A 13 -21.13 0.51 9.86
N LYS A 14 -20.94 1.65 10.52
CA LYS A 14 -22.05 2.50 11.00
C LYS A 14 -22.68 3.35 9.89
N ASN A 15 -21.90 3.75 8.89
CA ASN A 15 -22.30 4.63 7.80
C ASN A 15 -22.30 3.91 6.44
N THR A 16 -22.99 2.78 6.33
CA THR A 16 -23.06 1.97 5.10
C THR A 16 -23.58 2.76 3.90
N LYS A 17 -24.56 3.67 4.13
CA LYS A 17 -25.11 4.51 3.08
C LYS A 17 -24.06 5.47 2.50
N ALA A 18 -23.28 6.14 3.35
CA ALA A 18 -22.20 7.02 2.90
C ALA A 18 -21.11 6.24 2.17
N ALA A 19 -20.75 5.04 2.65
CA ALA A 19 -19.80 4.15 1.98
C ALA A 19 -20.31 3.73 0.61
N SER A 20 -21.59 3.38 0.46
CA SER A 20 -22.19 3.06 -0.85
C SER A 20 -22.16 4.24 -1.81
N TYR A 21 -22.42 5.46 -1.34
CA TYR A 21 -22.29 6.65 -2.19
C TYR A 21 -20.86 6.89 -2.64
N PHE A 22 -19.89 6.66 -1.77
CA PHE A 22 -18.48 6.77 -2.13
C PHE A 22 -18.07 5.75 -3.20
N ILE A 23 -18.46 4.47 -3.03
CA ILE A 23 -18.21 3.43 -4.03
C ILE A 23 -18.86 3.80 -5.36
N ASN A 24 -20.13 4.24 -5.33
CA ASN A 24 -20.83 4.68 -6.53
C ASN A 24 -20.13 5.86 -7.22
N TYR A 25 -19.65 6.84 -6.45
CA TYR A 25 -18.86 7.94 -6.96
C TYR A 25 -17.58 7.46 -7.66
N MET A 26 -16.86 6.49 -7.09
CA MET A 26 -15.66 5.90 -7.70
C MET A 26 -15.97 5.09 -8.97
N CYS A 27 -17.20 4.58 -9.11
CA CYS A 27 -17.66 3.88 -10.31
C CYS A 27 -18.20 4.81 -11.42
N MET A 28 -18.27 6.12 -11.20
CA MET A 28 -18.59 7.05 -12.28
C MET A 28 -17.49 7.03 -13.34
N PRO A 29 -17.80 6.97 -14.65
CA PRO A 29 -16.80 6.80 -15.70
C PRO A 29 -15.63 7.77 -15.64
N GLU A 30 -15.92 9.05 -15.39
CA GLU A 30 -14.91 10.11 -15.32
C GLU A 30 -13.95 9.89 -14.13
N ASN A 31 -14.48 9.48 -12.98
CA ASN A 31 -13.67 9.19 -11.79
C ASN A 31 -12.89 7.88 -11.94
N ALA A 32 -13.47 6.91 -12.62
CA ALA A 32 -12.79 5.65 -12.94
C ALA A 32 -11.58 5.91 -13.86
N ILE A 33 -11.71 6.78 -14.87
CA ILE A 33 -10.61 7.20 -15.74
C ILE A 33 -9.50 7.86 -14.94
N LEU A 34 -9.80 8.88 -14.12
CA LEU A 34 -8.82 9.55 -13.28
C LEU A 34 -8.08 8.57 -12.35
N ASN A 35 -8.82 7.60 -11.81
CA ASN A 35 -8.24 6.58 -10.94
C ASN A 35 -7.32 5.63 -11.74
N MET A 36 -7.70 5.23 -12.94
CA MET A 36 -6.86 4.40 -13.82
C MET A 36 -5.57 5.12 -14.22
N GLU A 37 -5.64 6.40 -14.53
CA GLU A 37 -4.47 7.23 -14.86
C GLU A 37 -3.49 7.34 -13.69
N GLU A 38 -4.00 7.51 -12.47
CA GLU A 38 -3.18 7.67 -11.27
C GLU A 38 -2.54 6.36 -10.82
N ILE A 39 -3.31 5.25 -10.77
CA ILE A 39 -2.82 3.99 -10.21
C ILE A 39 -2.27 3.02 -11.27
N GLY A 40 -2.56 3.24 -12.56
CA GLY A 40 -2.11 2.37 -13.65
C GLY A 40 -2.82 1.02 -13.73
N TYR A 41 -4.00 0.87 -13.11
CA TYR A 41 -4.81 -0.35 -13.16
C TYR A 41 -6.14 -0.09 -13.84
N VAL A 42 -6.66 -1.10 -14.52
CA VAL A 42 -7.94 -1.01 -15.24
C VAL A 42 -9.11 -1.09 -14.27
N SER A 43 -10.08 -0.20 -14.42
CA SER A 43 -11.35 -0.28 -13.73
C SER A 43 -12.23 -1.40 -14.30
N VAL A 44 -13.06 -2.02 -13.49
CA VAL A 44 -14.09 -3.00 -13.93
C VAL A 44 -15.32 -2.33 -14.55
N VAL A 45 -15.36 -1.00 -14.59
CA VAL A 45 -16.46 -0.26 -15.20
C VAL A 45 -16.32 -0.28 -16.71
N ALA A 46 -17.23 -0.99 -17.38
CA ALA A 46 -17.33 -1.06 -18.83
C ALA A 46 -18.39 -0.05 -19.31
N ASP A 47 -17.93 1.11 -19.77
CA ASP A 47 -18.77 2.24 -20.19
C ASP A 47 -18.25 2.85 -21.49
N SER A 48 -19.14 3.45 -22.28
CA SER A 48 -18.79 4.09 -23.56
C SER A 48 -17.80 5.26 -23.42
N THR A 49 -17.84 5.98 -22.29
CA THR A 49 -16.89 7.07 -21.98
C THR A 49 -15.48 6.50 -21.76
N ILE A 50 -15.39 5.37 -21.06
CA ILE A 50 -14.12 4.68 -20.83
C ILE A 50 -13.61 4.06 -22.13
N LEU A 51 -14.49 3.49 -22.95
CA LEU A 51 -14.12 2.97 -24.28
C LEU A 51 -13.55 4.09 -25.17
N ALA A 52 -14.21 5.26 -25.18
CA ALA A 52 -13.72 6.43 -25.93
C ALA A 52 -12.36 6.91 -25.43
N TRP A 53 -12.13 6.93 -24.11
CA TRP A 53 -10.84 7.23 -23.52
C TRP A 53 -9.76 6.20 -23.85
N ALA A 54 -10.11 4.91 -23.87
CA ALA A 54 -9.20 3.82 -24.20
C ALA A 54 -8.78 3.82 -25.68
N ASN A 55 -9.64 4.34 -26.57
CA ASN A 55 -9.40 4.40 -28.01
C ASN A 55 -8.51 5.60 -28.36
N ASN A 56 -7.22 5.36 -28.47
CA ASN A 56 -6.22 6.38 -28.81
C ASN A 56 -5.65 6.12 -30.21
N GLU A 57 -6.01 6.96 -31.17
CA GLU A 57 -5.58 6.85 -32.58
C GLU A 57 -4.05 6.96 -32.78
N GLU A 58 -3.29 7.41 -31.79
CA GLU A 58 -1.83 7.38 -31.84
C GLU A 58 -1.26 5.95 -31.74
N ILE A 59 -2.07 4.99 -31.29
CA ILE A 59 -1.71 3.58 -31.21
C ILE A 59 -2.06 2.93 -32.56
N GLU A 60 -1.04 2.52 -33.33
CA GLU A 60 -1.25 1.91 -34.65
C GLU A 60 -1.99 0.57 -34.58
N ALA A 61 -1.76 -0.22 -33.54
CA ALA A 61 -2.36 -1.55 -33.38
C ALA A 61 -3.78 -1.46 -32.78
N THR A 62 -4.69 -2.26 -33.30
CA THR A 62 -6.04 -2.42 -32.74
C THR A 62 -6.17 -3.71 -31.98
N SER A 63 -7.04 -3.73 -30.98
CA SER A 63 -7.38 -4.88 -30.15
C SER A 63 -8.87 -5.14 -30.17
N ASP A 64 -9.23 -6.41 -30.10
CA ASP A 64 -10.61 -6.83 -29.85
C ASP A 64 -10.87 -6.77 -28.34
N LEU A 65 -11.68 -5.79 -27.93
CA LEU A 65 -12.09 -5.57 -26.55
C LEU A 65 -13.55 -5.95 -26.29
N THR A 66 -14.15 -6.74 -27.16
CA THR A 66 -15.54 -7.19 -27.00
C THR A 66 -15.75 -8.03 -25.74
N TYR A 67 -14.71 -8.69 -25.26
CA TYR A 67 -14.74 -9.46 -24.00
C TYR A 67 -14.99 -8.57 -22.78
N PHE A 68 -14.72 -7.26 -22.87
CA PHE A 68 -14.84 -6.30 -21.76
C PHE A 68 -15.97 -5.27 -22.01
N PHE A 69 -15.98 -4.63 -23.18
CA PHE A 69 -16.95 -3.57 -23.50
C PHE A 69 -18.19 -4.07 -24.24
N GLY A 70 -18.17 -5.29 -24.76
CA GLY A 70 -19.28 -5.84 -25.54
C GLY A 70 -19.24 -5.49 -27.03
N GLU A 71 -20.39 -5.57 -27.69
CA GLU A 71 -20.53 -5.34 -29.13
C GLU A 71 -20.05 -3.93 -29.54
N GLY A 72 -19.35 -3.84 -30.67
CA GLY A 72 -18.82 -2.59 -31.20
C GLY A 72 -17.42 -2.22 -30.71
N ALA A 73 -16.79 -3.04 -29.87
CA ALA A 73 -15.41 -2.86 -29.41
C ALA A 73 -14.43 -3.87 -30.03
N ASP A 74 -14.70 -4.32 -31.26
CA ASP A 74 -13.92 -5.34 -32.00
C ASP A 74 -12.62 -4.77 -32.61
N SER A 75 -12.48 -3.44 -32.72
CA SER A 75 -11.31 -2.79 -33.31
C SER A 75 -11.02 -1.47 -32.60
N VAL A 76 -10.38 -1.54 -31.45
CA VAL A 76 -10.06 -0.39 -30.59
C VAL A 76 -8.55 -0.17 -30.53
N HIS A 77 -8.10 1.05 -30.76
CA HIS A 77 -6.70 1.46 -30.62
C HIS A 77 -6.32 1.56 -29.14
N ALA A 78 -6.18 0.44 -28.47
CA ALA A 78 -5.99 0.39 -27.02
C ALA A 78 -4.57 0.03 -26.59
N ASN A 79 -4.14 0.60 -25.49
CA ASN A 79 -2.88 0.23 -24.87
C ASN A 79 -2.97 -1.20 -24.30
N HIS A 80 -2.20 -2.13 -24.84
CA HIS A 80 -2.15 -3.52 -24.41
C HIS A 80 -1.72 -3.75 -22.96
N VAL A 81 -1.13 -2.73 -22.31
CA VAL A 81 -0.82 -2.79 -20.88
C VAL A 81 -2.09 -2.68 -20.04
N PHE A 82 -3.04 -1.84 -20.46
CA PHE A 82 -4.33 -1.71 -19.80
C PHE A 82 -5.32 -2.79 -20.30
N TYR A 83 -5.38 -2.97 -21.61
CA TYR A 83 -6.35 -3.88 -22.26
C TYR A 83 -5.61 -4.91 -23.11
N PRO A 84 -5.04 -5.98 -22.49
CA PRO A 84 -4.38 -7.05 -23.21
C PRO A 84 -5.37 -7.88 -24.00
N ASP A 85 -4.91 -8.56 -25.06
CA ASP A 85 -5.73 -9.48 -25.83
C ASP A 85 -6.38 -10.56 -24.94
N ALA A 86 -7.62 -10.96 -25.25
CA ALA A 86 -8.34 -12.01 -24.54
C ALA A 86 -7.51 -13.30 -24.38
N LYS A 87 -6.75 -13.69 -25.41
CA LYS A 87 -5.83 -14.83 -25.37
C LYS A 87 -4.71 -14.72 -24.31
N VAL A 88 -4.32 -13.51 -23.97
CA VAL A 88 -3.34 -13.28 -22.87
C VAL A 88 -4.02 -13.52 -21.53
N ILE A 89 -5.23 -12.99 -21.36
CA ILE A 89 -6.03 -13.14 -20.14
C ILE A 89 -6.38 -14.61 -19.89
N GLU A 90 -6.79 -15.35 -20.90
CA GLU A 90 -7.10 -16.78 -20.81
C GLU A 90 -5.92 -17.63 -20.30
N ARG A 91 -4.69 -17.19 -20.54
CA ARG A 91 -3.48 -17.87 -20.05
C ARG A 91 -3.05 -17.42 -18.64
N CYS A 92 -3.68 -16.41 -18.09
CA CYS A 92 -3.38 -15.93 -16.76
C CYS A 92 -4.02 -16.82 -15.69
N ALA A 93 -3.27 -17.10 -14.64
CA ALA A 93 -3.83 -17.68 -13.43
C ALA A 93 -4.47 -16.58 -12.59
N LEU A 94 -5.69 -16.82 -12.11
CA LEU A 94 -6.33 -15.93 -11.14
C LEU A 94 -5.58 -16.01 -9.81
N MET A 95 -5.21 -14.87 -9.26
CA MET A 95 -4.62 -14.81 -7.92
C MET A 95 -5.65 -15.29 -6.90
N HIS A 96 -5.25 -16.20 -6.04
CA HIS A 96 -6.08 -16.78 -5.00
C HIS A 96 -5.29 -16.95 -3.71
N ASP A 97 -5.99 -17.20 -2.62
CA ASP A 97 -5.38 -17.53 -1.34
C ASP A 97 -4.59 -18.83 -1.45
N CYS A 98 -3.40 -18.86 -0.87
CA CYS A 98 -2.52 -20.03 -0.86
C CYS A 98 -2.85 -21.00 0.28
N GLY A 99 -3.93 -20.79 1.03
CA GLY A 99 -4.36 -21.64 2.13
C GLY A 99 -3.26 -21.81 3.19
N ASP A 100 -2.96 -23.03 3.55
CA ASP A 100 -1.95 -23.37 4.56
C ASP A 100 -0.52 -22.91 4.21
N LYS A 101 -0.27 -22.50 2.95
CA LYS A 101 1.03 -21.98 2.49
C LYS A 101 1.14 -20.47 2.54
N THR A 102 0.09 -19.76 2.94
CA THR A 102 0.08 -18.29 2.98
C THR A 102 1.17 -17.75 3.91
N GLU A 103 1.37 -18.35 5.08
CA GLU A 103 2.42 -17.93 6.03
C GLU A 103 3.83 -18.14 5.46
N ASP A 104 4.08 -19.27 4.80
CA ASP A 104 5.36 -19.56 4.13
C ASP A 104 5.65 -18.53 3.03
N MET A 105 4.65 -18.15 2.25
CA MET A 105 4.76 -17.16 1.19
C MET A 105 5.03 -15.77 1.74
N LEU A 106 4.34 -15.36 2.79
CA LEU A 106 4.57 -14.08 3.47
C LEU A 106 5.96 -14.02 4.08
N ALA A 107 6.44 -15.10 4.71
CA ALA A 107 7.79 -15.18 5.24
C ALA A 107 8.86 -15.12 4.14
N MET A 108 8.61 -15.76 3.00
CA MET A 108 9.49 -15.67 1.83
C MET A 108 9.49 -14.24 1.27
N TRP A 109 8.34 -13.62 1.12
CA TRP A 109 8.20 -12.25 0.62
C TRP A 109 8.92 -11.24 1.52
N SER A 110 8.76 -11.33 2.84
CA SER A 110 9.47 -10.49 3.81
C SER A 110 10.99 -10.61 3.70
N ARG A 111 11.50 -11.82 3.42
CA ARG A 111 12.94 -12.02 3.19
C ARG A 111 13.43 -11.37 1.90
N VAL A 112 12.64 -11.48 0.83
CA VAL A 112 12.96 -10.86 -0.48
C VAL A 112 12.92 -9.34 -0.40
N LYS A 113 11.93 -8.80 0.29
CA LYS A 113 11.75 -7.35 0.47
C LYS A 113 12.79 -6.70 1.39
N GLY A 114 13.49 -7.51 2.19
CA GLY A 114 14.46 -6.99 3.15
C GLY A 114 13.84 -6.28 4.35
N ASP A 115 12.55 -6.46 4.59
CA ASP A 115 11.80 -5.85 5.72
C ASP A 115 12.22 -6.43 7.09
N ASN A 116 13.17 -7.37 7.09
CA ASN A 116 13.73 -7.95 8.31
C ASN A 116 14.80 -7.03 8.89
N LEU A 117 14.40 -6.07 9.70
CA LEU A 117 15.30 -5.55 10.72
C LEU A 117 15.82 -6.75 11.50
N SER A 118 17.10 -7.08 11.31
CA SER A 118 17.71 -8.20 12.01
C SER A 118 17.42 -8.02 13.50
N SER A 119 16.92 -9.07 14.17
CA SER A 119 16.66 -9.04 15.62
C SER A 119 17.90 -8.56 16.38
N GLY A 120 19.10 -8.84 15.87
CA GLY A 120 20.36 -8.32 16.37
C GLY A 120 20.47 -6.80 16.31
N LEU A 121 20.00 -6.17 15.23
CA LEU A 121 20.01 -4.70 15.12
C LEU A 121 19.04 -4.06 16.12
N VAL A 122 17.86 -4.65 16.30
CA VAL A 122 16.88 -4.17 17.29
C VAL A 122 17.45 -4.27 18.71
N ILE A 123 18.05 -5.42 19.06
CA ILE A 123 18.70 -5.62 20.36
C ILE A 123 19.85 -4.62 20.54
N PHE A 124 20.68 -4.41 19.53
CA PHE A 124 21.76 -3.45 19.58
C PHE A 124 21.26 -2.03 19.87
N ILE A 125 20.20 -1.57 19.20
CA ILE A 125 19.59 -0.25 19.44
C ILE A 125 19.09 -0.15 20.89
N ILE A 126 18.41 -1.18 21.40
CA ILE A 126 17.92 -1.21 22.79
C ILE A 126 19.08 -1.10 23.77
N VAL A 127 20.15 -1.86 23.58
CA VAL A 127 21.34 -1.81 24.44
C VAL A 127 21.97 -0.42 24.44
N VAL A 128 22.12 0.21 23.28
CA VAL A 128 22.66 1.58 23.18
C VAL A 128 21.77 2.58 23.92
N LEU A 129 20.46 2.49 23.79
CA LEU A 129 19.52 3.37 24.50
C LEU A 129 19.62 3.21 26.02
N VAL A 130 19.73 1.95 26.50
CA VAL A 130 19.91 1.66 27.92
C VAL A 130 21.23 2.25 28.45
N LEU A 131 22.33 2.12 27.71
CA LEU A 131 23.63 2.69 28.10
C LEU A 131 23.56 4.22 28.17
N ILE A 132 22.93 4.88 27.21
CA ILE A 132 22.72 6.34 27.23
C ILE A 132 21.92 6.73 28.48
N MET A 133 20.85 6.02 28.79
CA MET A 133 20.02 6.25 29.96
C MET A 133 20.85 6.15 31.27
N VAL A 134 21.67 5.10 31.39
CA VAL A 134 22.56 4.91 32.56
C VAL A 134 23.54 6.07 32.71
N VAL A 135 24.17 6.51 31.61
CA VAL A 135 25.09 7.66 31.62
C VAL A 135 24.38 8.93 32.09
N VAL A 136 23.18 9.19 31.59
CA VAL A 136 22.37 10.36 32.00
C VAL A 136 22.03 10.32 33.50
N ILE A 137 21.64 9.15 34.01
CA ILE A 137 21.34 8.95 35.44
C ILE A 137 22.59 9.21 36.30
N ILE A 138 23.75 8.63 35.91
CA ILE A 138 25.02 8.84 36.64
C ILE A 138 25.38 10.33 36.66
N GLN A 139 25.28 11.01 35.54
CA GLN A 139 25.55 12.46 35.47
C GLN A 139 24.59 13.25 36.35
N ALA A 140 23.29 12.90 36.37
CA ALA A 140 22.31 13.58 37.22
C ALA A 140 22.62 13.39 38.72
N ILE A 141 22.99 12.16 39.12
CA ILE A 141 23.40 11.86 40.51
C ILE A 141 24.67 12.63 40.87
N ASN A 142 25.67 12.66 40.00
CA ASN A 142 26.92 13.38 40.26
C ASN A 142 26.69 14.91 40.38
N ARG A 143 25.85 15.48 39.52
CA ARG A 143 25.44 16.90 39.60
C ARG A 143 24.72 17.18 40.92
N LYS A 144 23.83 16.30 41.38
CA LYS A 144 23.15 16.44 42.67
C LYS A 144 24.14 16.39 43.82
N ARG A 145 25.05 15.41 43.86
CA ARG A 145 26.11 15.31 44.89
C ARG A 145 26.99 16.55 44.94
N GLN A 146 27.41 17.08 43.81
CA GLN A 146 28.22 18.32 43.77
C GLN A 146 27.45 19.53 44.33
N ARG A 147 26.16 19.68 43.98
CA ARG A 147 25.32 20.76 44.54
C ARG A 147 25.17 20.63 46.06
N ASP A 148 24.96 19.42 46.56
CA ASP A 148 24.83 19.18 48.00
C ASP A 148 26.14 19.45 48.73
N MET A 149 27.30 19.10 48.19
CA MET A 149 28.60 19.43 48.76
C MET A 149 28.87 20.94 48.78
N GLN A 150 28.49 21.65 47.71
CA GLN A 150 28.60 23.11 47.67
C GLN A 150 27.70 23.79 48.72
N ARG A 151 26.47 23.31 48.91
CA ARG A 151 25.55 23.78 49.94
C ARG A 151 26.13 23.57 51.36
N LYS A 152 26.68 22.37 51.63
CA LYS A 152 27.34 22.08 52.93
C LYS A 152 28.55 22.97 53.19
N LYS A 153 29.40 23.25 52.17
CA LYS A 153 30.55 24.17 52.31
C LYS A 153 30.09 25.62 52.59
N ARG A 154 29.00 26.05 51.95
CA ARG A 154 28.44 27.41 52.18
C ARG A 154 27.87 27.57 53.56
N ASN A 155 27.18 26.54 54.10
CA ASN A 155 26.64 26.60 55.47
C ASN A 155 27.69 26.50 56.57
N ARG A 156 28.91 25.95 56.31
CA ARG A 156 30.02 25.92 57.25
C ARG A 156 30.82 27.26 57.35
N ARG A 157 30.60 28.15 56.39
CA ARG A 157 31.27 29.47 56.33
C ARG A 157 30.41 30.61 56.89
N ARG A 158 29.19 30.30 57.28
CA ARG A 158 28.30 31.18 58.06
C ARG A 158 28.33 30.76 59.52
#